data_277aff6d060709c8be7a1b6580066055
#
_entry.id   277aff6d060709c8be7a1b6580066055
#
_cell.length_a   1.000
_cell.length_b   1.000
_cell.length_c   1.000
_cell.angle_alpha   90.00
_cell.angle_beta   90.00
_cell.angle_gamma   90.00
#
_symmetry.space_group_name_H-M   'P 1'
#
loop_
_entity.id
_entity.type
_entity.pdbx_description
1 polymer ?
#
loop_
_entity_poly.entity_id
_entity_poly.type
_entity_poly.pdbx_seq_one_letter_code
_entity_poly.pdbx_strand_id
1 'polypeptide(L)'
;MKFLARVTDHELSIRVLGAFAEGTPLTCQSGVGGDLWKDEIPVYYGILRGCGEAIKEDMKAGRPWVYIDHGYFTGDYYRMVVGGLHHRIPENPKPANNSSGMTFAPLRDEPGGPMILVPPSAAVADFYGIGIEDWIGRCLSVFPSAAVSTKAMGNLSVLMESCRGLVTHSSQAAVKALTMGIPAWCTAERAPVPNHGIYDRADLLGWLVERQFTLKDIESGRHLGHLEREIEAYAGWNSSGKSAQASPSCPAE
;
A
#
# COMPACT_ATOMS: atom_id res chain seq x y z
N MET A 1 -11.66 -18.45 -11.46
CA MET A 1 -10.32 -17.88 -11.23
C MET A 1 -9.45 -18.92 -10.54
N LYS A 2 -8.21 -19.05 -10.94
CA LYS A 2 -7.22 -19.89 -10.24
C LYS A 2 -6.12 -18.99 -9.72
N PHE A 3 -5.69 -19.21 -8.51
CA PHE A 3 -4.59 -18.48 -7.90
C PHE A 3 -3.37 -19.38 -7.72
N LEU A 4 -2.18 -18.81 -7.80
CA LEU A 4 -0.92 -19.48 -7.53
C LEU A 4 -0.14 -18.73 -6.44
N ALA A 5 -0.14 -19.26 -5.21
CA ALA A 5 0.62 -18.68 -4.12
C ALA A 5 2.12 -18.94 -4.30
N ARG A 6 2.92 -17.88 -4.35
CA ARG A 6 4.38 -17.90 -4.46
C ARG A 6 5.01 -17.82 -3.07
N VAL A 7 5.13 -18.96 -2.41
CA VAL A 7 5.57 -19.04 -1.02
C VAL A 7 7.09 -18.93 -0.94
N THR A 8 7.60 -17.94 -0.20
CA THR A 8 9.03 -17.83 0.13
C THR A 8 9.34 -18.58 1.44
N ASP A 9 10.63 -18.67 1.80
CA ASP A 9 11.11 -19.26 3.05
C ASP A 9 10.86 -18.41 4.31
N HIS A 10 10.21 -17.24 4.16
CA HIS A 10 9.91 -16.34 5.26
C HIS A 10 8.68 -16.81 6.04
N GLU A 11 8.77 -16.86 7.36
CA GLU A 11 7.71 -17.34 8.25
C GLU A 11 6.35 -16.67 7.99
N LEU A 12 6.32 -15.33 7.84
CA LEU A 12 5.09 -14.62 7.52
C LEU A 12 4.55 -14.96 6.13
N SER A 13 5.42 -15.18 5.13
CA SER A 13 5.00 -15.65 3.81
C SER A 13 4.32 -17.00 3.89
N ILE A 14 4.93 -17.95 4.61
CA ILE A 14 4.36 -19.28 4.81
C ILE A 14 3.00 -19.19 5.52
N ARG A 15 2.93 -18.42 6.61
CA ARG A 15 1.71 -18.26 7.42
C ARG A 15 0.58 -17.60 6.65
N VAL A 16 0.85 -16.47 5.99
CA VAL A 16 -0.19 -15.68 5.31
C VAL A 16 -0.65 -16.34 4.02
N LEU A 17 0.27 -16.88 3.22
CA LEU A 17 -0.09 -17.59 2.00
C LEU A 17 -0.68 -18.97 2.30
N GLY A 18 -0.34 -19.59 3.43
CA GLY A 18 -1.03 -20.78 3.95
C GLY A 18 -2.48 -20.50 4.27
N ALA A 19 -2.75 -19.44 5.05
CA ALA A 19 -4.12 -18.98 5.35
C ALA A 19 -4.89 -18.64 4.06
N PHE A 20 -4.24 -18.00 3.10
CA PHE A 20 -4.84 -17.73 1.79
C PHE A 20 -5.21 -19.02 1.04
N ALA A 21 -4.36 -20.05 1.13
CA ALA A 21 -4.61 -21.36 0.51
C ALA A 21 -5.77 -22.12 1.15
N GLU A 22 -5.97 -21.99 2.45
CA GLU A 22 -7.11 -22.60 3.16
C GLU A 22 -8.44 -21.95 2.75
N GLY A 23 -8.47 -20.63 2.62
CA GLY A 23 -9.68 -19.88 2.27
C GLY A 23 -9.96 -19.76 0.77
N THR A 24 -9.08 -20.26 -0.09
CA THR A 24 -9.17 -20.05 -1.55
C THR A 24 -8.81 -21.32 -2.31
N PRO A 25 -9.61 -21.75 -3.30
CA PRO A 25 -9.21 -22.84 -4.19
C PRO A 25 -7.99 -22.42 -5.01
N LEU A 26 -6.79 -22.89 -4.65
CA LEU A 26 -5.56 -22.51 -5.34
C LEU A 26 -4.51 -23.63 -5.35
N THR A 27 -3.48 -23.43 -6.17
CA THR A 27 -2.25 -24.20 -6.17
C THR A 27 -1.17 -23.45 -5.38
N CYS A 28 -0.48 -24.14 -4.48
CA CYS A 28 0.69 -23.60 -3.80
C CYS A 28 1.96 -24.05 -4.52
N GLN A 29 2.88 -23.11 -4.78
CA GLN A 29 4.20 -23.40 -5.31
C GLN A 29 5.27 -22.82 -4.38
N SER A 30 6.25 -23.65 -4.03
CA SER A 30 7.41 -23.19 -3.27
C SER A 30 8.34 -22.34 -4.16
N GLY A 31 8.74 -21.17 -3.66
CA GLY A 31 9.57 -20.22 -4.38
C GLY A 31 8.80 -19.27 -5.30
N VAL A 32 9.47 -18.21 -5.76
CA VAL A 32 8.89 -17.17 -6.62
C VAL A 32 9.09 -17.40 -8.12
N GLY A 33 9.94 -18.36 -8.50
CA GLY A 33 10.21 -18.74 -9.89
C GLY A 33 9.30 -19.86 -10.39
N GLY A 34 9.30 -20.09 -11.69
CA GLY A 34 8.59 -21.17 -12.38
C GLY A 34 7.47 -20.65 -13.28
N ASP A 35 7.07 -21.50 -14.21
CA ASP A 35 6.04 -21.19 -15.20
C ASP A 35 4.68 -21.02 -14.54
N LEU A 36 3.96 -19.97 -14.97
CA LEU A 36 2.55 -19.77 -14.67
C LEU A 36 1.71 -20.48 -15.73
N TRP A 37 0.70 -21.24 -15.30
CA TRP A 37 -0.34 -21.69 -16.22
C TRP A 37 -1.12 -20.49 -16.74
N LYS A 38 -1.56 -20.56 -17.98
CA LYS A 38 -2.12 -19.42 -18.72
C LYS A 38 -3.26 -18.67 -18.01
N ASP A 39 -3.93 -19.31 -17.05
CA ASP A 39 -5.12 -18.80 -16.37
C ASP A 39 -4.91 -18.63 -14.85
N GLU A 40 -3.66 -18.66 -14.37
CA GLU A 40 -3.35 -18.50 -12.94
C GLU A 40 -2.94 -17.07 -12.62
N ILE A 41 -3.43 -16.58 -11.49
CA ILE A 41 -3.08 -15.27 -10.93
C ILE A 41 -2.07 -15.49 -9.81
N PRO A 42 -0.83 -15.03 -9.95
CA PRO A 42 0.17 -15.16 -8.90
C PRO A 42 -0.17 -14.30 -7.68
N VAL A 43 0.10 -14.86 -6.50
CA VAL A 43 -0.12 -14.22 -5.21
C VAL A 43 1.21 -14.14 -4.46
N TYR A 44 1.60 -12.94 -4.06
CA TYR A 44 2.87 -12.63 -3.42
C TYR A 44 2.65 -12.03 -2.02
N TYR A 45 3.51 -12.41 -1.08
CA TYR A 45 3.59 -11.74 0.21
C TYR A 45 4.85 -10.86 0.30
N GLY A 46 4.66 -9.54 0.35
CA GLY A 46 5.75 -8.56 0.34
C GLY A 46 6.48 -8.46 -1.00
N ILE A 47 7.47 -7.59 -1.08
CA ILE A 47 8.31 -7.35 -2.28
C ILE A 47 9.75 -7.88 -2.14
N LEU A 48 10.10 -8.42 -0.97
CA LEU A 48 11.42 -8.97 -0.70
C LEU A 48 11.56 -10.41 -1.22
N ARG A 49 12.78 -10.96 -1.15
CA ARG A 49 13.08 -12.37 -1.44
C ARG A 49 12.69 -12.81 -2.86
N GLY A 50 12.94 -11.95 -3.85
CA GLY A 50 12.65 -12.21 -5.26
C GLY A 50 11.20 -11.92 -5.68
N CYS A 51 10.29 -11.63 -4.75
CA CYS A 51 8.90 -11.27 -5.10
C CYS A 51 8.84 -10.01 -5.95
N GLY A 52 9.66 -9.00 -5.65
CA GLY A 52 9.68 -7.74 -6.39
C GLY A 52 10.02 -7.92 -7.86
N GLU A 53 11.03 -8.74 -8.17
CA GLU A 53 11.44 -9.08 -9.53
C GLU A 53 10.35 -9.86 -10.26
N ALA A 54 9.78 -10.88 -9.62
CA ALA A 54 8.69 -11.66 -10.21
C ALA A 54 7.45 -10.79 -10.50
N ILE A 55 7.10 -9.88 -9.59
CA ILE A 55 6.02 -8.90 -9.82
C ILE A 55 6.35 -7.98 -11.01
N LYS A 56 7.59 -7.49 -11.14
CA LYS A 56 8.00 -6.67 -12.29
C LYS A 56 7.86 -7.43 -13.62
N GLU A 57 8.13 -8.75 -13.62
CA GLU A 57 7.91 -9.61 -14.80
C GLU A 57 6.42 -9.74 -15.13
N ASP A 58 5.55 -9.94 -14.13
CA ASP A 58 4.10 -9.98 -14.34
C ASP A 58 3.56 -8.65 -14.86
N MET A 59 4.05 -7.53 -14.32
CA MET A 59 3.71 -6.19 -14.81
C MET A 59 4.10 -6.00 -16.29
N LYS A 60 5.32 -6.40 -16.68
CA LYS A 60 5.78 -6.34 -18.08
C LYS A 60 4.93 -7.21 -19.01
N ALA A 61 4.46 -8.35 -18.50
CA ALA A 61 3.59 -9.25 -19.27
C ALA A 61 2.12 -8.82 -19.27
N GLY A 62 1.75 -7.73 -18.60
CA GLY A 62 0.36 -7.28 -18.46
C GLY A 62 -0.54 -8.24 -17.68
N ARG A 63 0.05 -9.13 -16.89
CA ARG A 63 -0.69 -10.12 -16.08
C ARG A 63 -1.21 -9.50 -14.79
N PRO A 64 -2.42 -9.83 -14.34
CA PRO A 64 -2.87 -9.50 -13.00
C PRO A 64 -2.05 -10.29 -11.97
N TRP A 65 -1.80 -9.68 -10.83
CA TRP A 65 -1.14 -10.29 -9.68
C TRP A 65 -1.74 -9.76 -8.39
N VAL A 66 -1.73 -10.58 -7.35
CA VAL A 66 -2.20 -10.21 -6.02
C VAL A 66 -1.00 -9.96 -5.11
N TYR A 67 -1.02 -8.84 -4.44
CA TYR A 67 -0.05 -8.46 -3.43
C TYR A 67 -0.68 -8.49 -2.05
N ILE A 68 -0.08 -9.21 -1.13
CA ILE A 68 -0.47 -9.27 0.27
C ILE A 68 0.65 -8.68 1.11
N ASP A 69 0.30 -7.79 2.04
CA ASP A 69 1.23 -7.21 3.00
C ASP A 69 0.46 -6.78 4.25
N HIS A 70 1.18 -6.29 5.27
CA HIS A 70 0.55 -5.72 6.47
C HIS A 70 -0.54 -4.73 6.12
N GLY A 71 -1.60 -4.72 6.91
CA GLY A 71 -2.74 -3.80 6.78
C GLY A 71 -2.33 -2.33 6.94
N TYR A 72 -3.27 -1.44 6.73
CA TYR A 72 -3.04 0.02 6.85
C TYR A 72 -2.95 0.49 8.30
N PHE A 73 -3.56 -0.25 9.22
CA PHE A 73 -3.59 0.05 10.65
C PHE A 73 -2.78 -0.98 11.44
N THR A 74 -2.41 -0.61 12.67
CA THR A 74 -1.69 -1.51 13.58
C THR A 74 -2.55 -2.71 13.97
N GLY A 75 -1.93 -3.87 14.10
CA GLY A 75 -2.58 -5.14 14.44
C GLY A 75 -2.30 -6.23 13.41
N ASP A 76 -2.88 -7.40 13.60
CA ASP A 76 -2.75 -8.56 12.72
C ASP A 76 -3.69 -8.48 11.50
N TYR A 77 -3.63 -7.34 10.81
CA TYR A 77 -4.36 -7.12 9.57
C TYR A 77 -3.44 -7.18 8.37
N TYR A 78 -4.01 -7.65 7.26
CA TYR A 78 -3.34 -7.76 5.96
C TYR A 78 -4.19 -7.07 4.90
N ARG A 79 -3.55 -6.29 4.01
CA ARG A 79 -4.21 -5.79 2.81
C ARG A 79 -3.95 -6.73 1.65
N MET A 80 -4.90 -6.82 0.75
CA MET A 80 -4.79 -7.57 -0.50
C MET A 80 -5.11 -6.63 -1.65
N VAL A 81 -4.17 -6.50 -2.58
CA VAL A 81 -4.24 -5.53 -3.67
C VAL A 81 -3.95 -6.21 -4.99
N VAL A 82 -4.66 -5.84 -6.04
CA VAL A 82 -4.43 -6.35 -7.39
C VAL A 82 -3.66 -5.32 -8.22
N GLY A 83 -2.54 -5.76 -8.82
CA GLY A 83 -1.74 -4.96 -9.74
C GLY A 83 -1.10 -3.72 -9.13
N GLY A 84 -0.80 -3.71 -7.83
CA GLY A 84 -0.13 -2.61 -7.14
C GLY A 84 0.26 -2.97 -5.71
N LEU A 85 1.09 -2.14 -5.05
CA LEU A 85 1.44 -2.32 -3.62
C LEU A 85 0.38 -1.70 -2.69
N HIS A 86 -0.46 -0.81 -3.21
CA HIS A 86 -1.57 -0.18 -2.50
C HIS A 86 -2.80 -0.16 -3.39
N HIS A 87 -3.97 -0.11 -2.77
CA HIS A 87 -5.23 0.05 -3.47
C HIS A 87 -5.24 1.35 -4.28
N ARG A 88 -5.95 1.34 -5.39
CA ARG A 88 -6.29 2.57 -6.10
C ARG A 88 -7.41 3.25 -5.33
N ILE A 89 -7.10 4.37 -4.70
CA ILE A 89 -8.08 5.15 -3.96
C ILE A 89 -8.92 5.94 -4.96
N PRO A 90 -10.26 5.84 -4.93
CA PRO A 90 -11.13 6.66 -5.78
C PRO A 90 -11.04 8.14 -5.37
N GLU A 91 -11.48 9.05 -6.26
CA GLU A 91 -11.50 10.49 -5.96
C GLU A 91 -12.34 10.84 -4.72
N ASN A 92 -13.39 10.08 -4.46
CA ASN A 92 -14.25 10.24 -3.30
C ASN A 92 -14.38 8.88 -2.57
N PRO A 93 -13.36 8.49 -1.78
CA PRO A 93 -13.38 7.23 -1.04
C PRO A 93 -14.44 7.31 0.05
N LYS A 94 -15.39 6.39 0.03
CA LYS A 94 -16.40 6.26 1.08
C LYS A 94 -16.43 4.84 1.63
N PRO A 95 -16.53 4.65 2.94
CA PRO A 95 -16.80 3.35 3.51
C PRO A 95 -18.18 2.87 3.08
N ALA A 96 -18.32 1.58 2.78
CA ALA A 96 -19.61 0.98 2.44
C ALA A 96 -20.53 0.88 3.68
N ASN A 97 -19.92 0.75 4.85
CA ASN A 97 -20.62 0.66 6.13
C ASN A 97 -20.15 1.78 7.06
N ASN A 98 -21.09 2.48 7.69
CA ASN A 98 -20.80 3.52 8.70
C ASN A 98 -20.15 2.98 10.00
N SER A 99 -19.71 1.74 10.01
CA SER A 99 -19.40 0.98 11.23
C SER A 99 -17.93 0.58 11.34
N SER A 100 -16.99 1.47 11.04
CA SER A 100 -15.59 1.13 11.32
C SER A 100 -15.29 0.98 12.84
N GLY A 101 -16.17 1.48 13.71
CA GLY A 101 -15.94 1.45 15.16
C GLY A 101 -14.65 2.14 15.61
N MET A 102 -13.84 2.60 14.66
CA MET A 102 -12.58 3.28 14.92
C MET A 102 -12.82 4.78 15.10
N THR A 103 -12.38 5.29 16.23
CA THR A 103 -12.31 6.73 16.49
C THR A 103 -10.91 7.22 16.09
N PHE A 104 -10.87 8.27 15.28
CA PHE A 104 -9.62 8.93 14.88
C PHE A 104 -9.49 10.27 15.60
N ALA A 105 -8.26 10.65 15.96
CA ALA A 105 -8.01 11.95 16.56
C ALA A 105 -8.50 13.07 15.62
N PRO A 106 -9.08 14.17 16.13
CA PRO A 106 -9.42 15.32 15.28
C PRO A 106 -8.19 15.85 14.55
N LEU A 107 -8.40 16.56 13.44
CA LEU A 107 -7.29 17.30 12.81
C LEU A 107 -6.74 18.32 13.81
N ARG A 108 -5.44 18.51 13.82
CA ARG A 108 -4.81 19.53 14.64
C ARG A 108 -5.11 20.91 14.05
N ASP A 109 -5.68 21.79 14.85
CA ASP A 109 -6.07 23.13 14.41
C ASP A 109 -4.86 24.00 14.07
N GLU A 110 -3.77 23.86 14.81
CA GLU A 110 -2.50 24.56 14.58
C GLU A 110 -1.33 23.58 14.67
N PRO A 111 -1.02 22.85 13.61
CA PRO A 111 0.11 21.93 13.63
C PRO A 111 1.42 22.73 13.65
N GLY A 112 2.07 22.74 14.82
CA GLY A 112 3.41 23.31 14.99
C GLY A 112 4.51 22.38 14.45
N GLY A 113 5.73 22.91 14.37
CA GLY A 113 6.90 22.13 13.99
C GLY A 113 7.16 21.99 12.49
N PRO A 114 8.16 21.20 12.08
CA PRO A 114 8.54 21.02 10.69
C PRO A 114 7.60 20.07 9.96
N MET A 115 7.61 20.12 8.63
CA MET A 115 7.21 18.98 7.80
C MET A 115 8.19 17.83 8.00
N ILE A 116 7.70 16.60 8.05
CA ILE A 116 8.55 15.41 8.11
C ILE A 116 8.50 14.70 6.75
N LEU A 117 9.67 14.52 6.15
CA LEU A 117 9.83 13.68 4.97
C LEU A 117 10.20 12.26 5.41
N VAL A 118 9.41 11.28 5.01
CA VAL A 118 9.67 9.86 5.25
C VAL A 118 10.02 9.21 3.91
N PRO A 119 11.31 9.06 3.59
CA PRO A 119 11.74 8.47 2.32
C PRO A 119 11.26 7.04 2.15
N PRO A 120 11.13 6.55 0.91
CA PRO A 120 10.85 5.13 0.66
C PRO A 120 11.99 4.27 1.21
N SER A 121 11.68 3.04 1.63
CA SER A 121 12.72 2.05 1.92
C SER A 121 13.49 1.69 0.65
N ALA A 122 14.73 1.20 0.79
CA ALA A 122 15.54 0.77 -0.35
C ALA A 122 14.79 -0.22 -1.26
N ALA A 123 14.07 -1.18 -0.68
CA ALA A 123 13.29 -2.15 -1.45
C ALA A 123 12.13 -1.51 -2.24
N VAL A 124 11.44 -0.53 -1.64
CA VAL A 124 10.36 0.21 -2.33
C VAL A 124 10.95 1.11 -3.40
N ALA A 125 12.06 1.78 -3.11
CA ALA A 125 12.75 2.64 -4.08
C ALA A 125 13.22 1.83 -5.30
N ASP A 126 13.85 0.66 -5.07
CA ASP A 126 14.26 -0.25 -6.14
C ASP A 126 13.05 -0.77 -6.94
N PHE A 127 11.99 -1.18 -6.25
CA PHE A 127 10.77 -1.67 -6.92
C PHE A 127 10.18 -0.64 -7.89
N TYR A 128 10.13 0.62 -7.49
CA TYR A 128 9.61 1.71 -8.32
C TYR A 128 10.64 2.40 -9.22
N GLY A 129 11.92 2.02 -9.13
CA GLY A 129 13.02 2.66 -9.88
C GLY A 129 13.26 4.12 -9.47
N ILE A 130 13.17 4.43 -8.17
CA ILE A 130 13.27 5.79 -7.63
C ILE A 130 14.61 6.00 -6.95
N GLY A 131 15.32 7.08 -7.31
CA GLY A 131 16.45 7.58 -6.53
C GLY A 131 15.95 8.18 -5.21
N ILE A 132 16.39 7.63 -4.07
CA ILE A 132 15.96 8.14 -2.74
C ILE A 132 16.38 9.60 -2.57
N GLU A 133 17.63 9.94 -2.90
CA GLU A 133 18.18 11.31 -2.81
C GLU A 133 17.46 12.26 -3.76
N ASP A 134 17.12 11.82 -4.98
CA ASP A 134 16.34 12.62 -5.93
C ASP A 134 14.92 12.87 -5.41
N TRP A 135 14.31 11.86 -4.77
CA TRP A 135 13.00 12.03 -4.15
C TRP A 135 13.07 13.05 -3.00
N ILE A 136 14.07 12.94 -2.12
CA ILE A 136 14.31 13.89 -1.02
C ILE A 136 14.52 15.30 -1.58
N GLY A 137 15.37 15.45 -2.59
CA GLY A 137 15.66 16.74 -3.24
C GLY A 137 14.41 17.42 -3.80
N ARG A 138 13.56 16.66 -4.49
CA ARG A 138 12.26 17.18 -4.98
C ARG A 138 11.33 17.60 -3.85
N CYS A 139 11.23 16.82 -2.77
CA CYS A 139 10.40 17.18 -1.63
C CYS A 139 10.94 18.44 -0.91
N LEU A 140 12.27 18.58 -0.77
CA LEU A 140 12.89 19.75 -0.16
C LEU A 140 12.75 21.01 -1.03
N SER A 141 12.61 20.90 -2.35
CA SER A 141 12.33 22.05 -3.20
C SER A 141 10.94 22.65 -2.94
N VAL A 142 9.98 21.84 -2.47
CA VAL A 142 8.63 22.29 -2.07
C VAL A 142 8.59 22.66 -0.59
N PHE A 143 9.27 21.90 0.25
CA PHE A 143 9.31 22.09 1.72
C PHE A 143 10.75 22.32 2.19
N PRO A 144 11.37 23.50 1.97
CA PRO A 144 12.80 23.71 2.22
C PRO A 144 13.22 23.53 3.70
N SER A 145 12.29 23.72 4.63
CA SER A 145 12.52 23.55 6.08
C SER A 145 12.08 22.19 6.62
N ALA A 146 11.78 21.23 5.75
CA ALA A 146 11.37 19.91 6.20
C ALA A 146 12.53 19.11 6.83
N ALA A 147 12.21 18.32 7.85
CA ALA A 147 13.14 17.38 8.43
C ALA A 147 13.04 16.02 7.73
N VAL A 148 14.15 15.46 7.28
CA VAL A 148 14.19 14.13 6.67
C VAL A 148 14.31 13.08 7.76
N SER A 149 13.27 12.26 7.93
CA SER A 149 13.30 11.14 8.87
C SER A 149 14.06 9.96 8.28
N THR A 150 15.07 9.49 9.01
CA THR A 150 15.78 8.24 8.71
C THR A 150 15.56 7.25 9.85
N LYS A 151 15.76 5.95 9.58
CA LYS A 151 15.70 4.93 10.64
C LYS A 151 16.67 5.20 11.81
N ALA A 152 17.75 5.93 11.54
CA ALA A 152 18.75 6.32 12.55
C ALA A 152 18.28 7.44 13.49
N MET A 153 17.24 8.22 13.11
CA MET A 153 16.76 9.36 13.91
C MET A 153 15.78 8.96 15.02
N GLY A 154 15.57 7.68 15.26
CA GLY A 154 14.72 7.18 16.33
C GLY A 154 13.28 6.90 15.93
N ASN A 155 12.38 6.95 16.92
CA ASN A 155 10.99 6.54 16.73
C ASN A 155 10.21 7.60 15.95
N LEU A 156 9.80 7.24 14.72
CA LEU A 156 8.97 8.10 13.86
C LEU A 156 7.69 8.60 14.57
N SER A 157 7.14 7.81 15.50
CA SER A 157 5.95 8.23 16.27
C SER A 157 6.22 9.46 17.12
N VAL A 158 7.41 9.56 17.73
CA VAL A 158 7.82 10.73 18.52
C VAL A 158 7.99 11.97 17.61
N LEU A 159 8.57 11.77 16.42
CA LEU A 159 8.69 12.86 15.44
C LEU A 159 7.31 13.36 14.99
N MET A 160 6.36 12.46 14.82
CA MET A 160 4.99 12.81 14.44
C MET A 160 4.27 13.63 15.52
N GLU A 161 4.57 13.47 16.81
CA GLU A 161 3.90 14.21 17.89
C GLU A 161 4.10 15.74 17.76
N SER A 162 5.24 16.17 17.22
CA SER A 162 5.62 17.58 17.11
C SER A 162 5.69 18.11 15.68
N CYS A 163 5.22 17.37 14.67
CA CYS A 163 5.27 17.82 13.28
C CYS A 163 3.96 18.49 12.82
N ARG A 164 4.05 19.40 11.85
CA ARG A 164 2.89 20.01 11.20
C ARG A 164 2.30 19.18 10.07
N GLY A 165 3.06 18.20 9.55
CA GLY A 165 2.61 17.33 8.48
C GLY A 165 3.67 16.32 8.08
N LEU A 166 3.27 15.33 7.28
CA LEU A 166 4.13 14.25 6.84
C LEU A 166 4.02 14.04 5.32
N VAL A 167 5.16 13.91 4.64
CA VAL A 167 5.24 13.52 3.22
C VAL A 167 6.03 12.23 3.10
N THR A 168 5.52 11.30 2.33
CA THR A 168 6.22 10.05 2.02
C THR A 168 5.96 9.62 0.58
N HIS A 169 6.74 8.68 0.05
CA HIS A 169 6.45 8.14 -1.28
C HIS A 169 5.14 7.33 -1.26
N SER A 170 5.08 6.26 -0.46
CA SER A 170 3.92 5.35 -0.38
C SER A 170 3.84 4.63 0.96
N SER A 171 4.41 5.20 2.02
CA SER A 171 4.47 4.52 3.32
C SER A 171 3.14 4.58 4.07
N GLN A 172 2.83 3.52 4.80
CA GLN A 172 1.74 3.47 5.79
C GLN A 172 1.91 4.52 6.92
N ALA A 173 3.10 5.10 7.07
CA ALA A 173 3.32 6.22 7.97
C ALA A 173 2.34 7.39 7.71
N ALA A 174 1.92 7.59 6.46
CA ALA A 174 0.91 8.59 6.11
C ALA A 174 -0.46 8.27 6.74
N VAL A 175 -0.89 6.99 6.70
CA VAL A 175 -2.15 6.57 7.37
C VAL A 175 -2.04 6.78 8.87
N LYS A 176 -0.91 6.38 9.47
CA LYS A 176 -0.68 6.60 10.90
C LYS A 176 -0.73 8.08 11.27
N ALA A 177 -0.12 8.96 10.48
CA ALA A 177 -0.20 10.40 10.67
C ALA A 177 -1.66 10.89 10.63
N LEU A 178 -2.43 10.47 9.63
CA LEU A 178 -3.85 10.81 9.53
C LEU A 178 -4.63 10.33 10.75
N THR A 179 -4.38 9.13 11.28
CA THR A 179 -5.07 8.65 12.50
C THR A 179 -4.77 9.49 13.74
N MET A 180 -3.60 10.14 13.76
CA MET A 180 -3.16 11.06 14.82
C MET A 180 -3.62 12.51 14.60
N GLY A 181 -4.42 12.78 13.58
CA GLY A 181 -4.87 14.14 13.22
C GLY A 181 -3.80 14.99 12.54
N ILE A 182 -2.75 14.38 12.00
CA ILE A 182 -1.65 15.06 11.31
C ILE A 182 -1.89 14.99 9.81
N PRO A 183 -1.88 16.13 9.08
CA PRO A 183 -1.93 16.13 7.63
C PRO A 183 -0.81 15.28 7.02
N ALA A 184 -1.15 14.47 6.01
CA ALA A 184 -0.19 13.58 5.38
C ALA A 184 -0.46 13.43 3.89
N TRP A 185 0.62 13.29 3.12
CA TRP A 185 0.59 13.13 1.66
C TRP A 185 1.53 12.03 1.21
N CYS A 186 1.13 11.33 0.16
CA CYS A 186 2.01 10.42 -0.55
C CYS A 186 2.28 10.95 -1.95
N THR A 187 3.50 10.74 -2.46
CA THR A 187 3.88 11.19 -3.81
C THR A 187 3.68 10.15 -4.89
N ALA A 188 3.47 8.87 -4.53
CA ALA A 188 3.16 7.83 -5.49
C ALA A 188 1.71 7.92 -5.97
N GLU A 189 1.47 7.55 -7.22
CA GLU A 189 0.12 7.47 -7.80
C GLU A 189 -0.76 6.46 -7.05
N ARG A 190 -0.19 5.29 -6.74
CA ARG A 190 -0.84 4.27 -5.89
C ARG A 190 -0.20 4.27 -4.52
N ALA A 191 -0.88 4.86 -3.59
CA ALA A 191 -0.41 5.06 -2.23
C ALA A 191 -1.58 4.99 -1.23
N PRO A 192 -1.30 4.77 0.07
CA PRO A 192 -2.36 4.66 1.07
C PRO A 192 -3.04 6.01 1.37
N VAL A 193 -2.46 7.11 0.93
CA VAL A 193 -3.03 8.47 1.03
C VAL A 193 -2.86 9.15 -0.31
N PRO A 194 -3.93 9.69 -0.92
CA PRO A 194 -3.84 10.38 -2.20
C PRO A 194 -2.96 11.63 -2.13
N ASN A 195 -2.32 11.98 -3.25
CA ASN A 195 -1.49 13.18 -3.36
C ASN A 195 -2.29 14.47 -3.64
N HIS A 196 -3.54 14.34 -4.11
CA HIS A 196 -4.37 15.47 -4.51
C HIS A 196 -5.09 16.18 -3.35
N GLY A 197 -5.01 15.66 -2.12
CA GLY A 197 -5.52 16.32 -0.91
C GLY A 197 -7.05 16.54 -0.80
N ILE A 198 -7.81 16.17 -1.83
CA ILE A 198 -9.27 16.41 -1.91
C ILE A 198 -9.99 15.13 -1.50
N TYR A 199 -10.08 14.89 -0.20
CA TYR A 199 -10.85 13.78 0.37
C TYR A 199 -11.27 14.11 1.80
N ASP A 200 -12.42 13.59 2.22
CA ASP A 200 -12.75 13.55 3.64
C ASP A 200 -11.86 12.52 4.33
N ARG A 201 -11.17 12.94 5.38
CA ARG A 201 -10.21 12.09 6.11
C ARG A 201 -10.90 10.89 6.76
N ALA A 202 -12.07 11.10 7.37
CA ALA A 202 -12.78 10.02 8.05
C ALA A 202 -13.29 9.00 7.02
N ASP A 203 -13.78 9.47 5.87
CA ASP A 203 -14.19 8.64 4.76
C ASP A 203 -13.03 7.81 4.20
N LEU A 204 -11.86 8.43 3.97
CA LEU A 204 -10.66 7.73 3.52
C LEU A 204 -10.22 6.67 4.53
N LEU A 205 -10.12 7.01 5.81
CA LEU A 205 -9.69 6.07 6.83
C LEU A 205 -10.70 4.92 6.99
N GLY A 206 -11.99 5.21 6.96
CA GLY A 206 -13.04 4.19 6.95
C GLY A 206 -12.96 3.28 5.73
N TRP A 207 -12.73 3.85 4.55
CA TRP A 207 -12.53 3.11 3.31
C TRP A 207 -11.33 2.16 3.37
N LEU A 208 -10.22 2.57 3.99
CA LEU A 208 -9.03 1.74 4.19
C LEU A 208 -9.26 0.61 5.21
N VAL A 209 -10.04 0.87 6.27
CA VAL A 209 -10.41 -0.16 7.26
C VAL A 209 -11.11 -1.34 6.61
N GLU A 210 -12.03 -1.10 5.68
CA GLU A 210 -12.79 -2.14 5.00
C GLU A 210 -11.97 -2.98 4.00
N ARG A 211 -10.70 -2.59 3.74
CA ARG A 211 -9.82 -3.24 2.75
C ARG A 211 -8.64 -3.96 3.37
N GLN A 212 -8.83 -4.40 4.60
CA GLN A 212 -7.86 -5.23 5.30
C GLN A 212 -8.55 -6.37 6.04
N PHE A 213 -7.85 -7.46 6.17
CA PHE A 213 -8.37 -8.74 6.63
C PHE A 213 -7.48 -9.29 7.73
N THR A 214 -8.06 -9.91 8.76
CA THR A 214 -7.31 -10.75 9.69
C THR A 214 -6.93 -12.07 9.02
N LEU A 215 -5.97 -12.81 9.58
CA LEU A 215 -5.68 -14.17 9.11
C LEU A 215 -6.94 -15.04 9.09
N LYS A 216 -7.77 -14.96 10.14
CA LYS A 216 -9.03 -15.69 10.21
C LYS A 216 -10.02 -15.33 9.10
N ASP A 217 -10.07 -14.05 8.69
CA ASP A 217 -10.88 -13.64 7.54
C ASP A 217 -10.35 -14.24 6.25
N ILE A 218 -9.02 -14.34 6.12
CA ILE A 218 -8.36 -14.94 4.97
C ILE A 218 -8.62 -16.44 4.92
N GLU A 219 -8.40 -17.17 6.01
CA GLU A 219 -8.66 -18.60 6.16
C GLU A 219 -10.12 -18.98 5.86
N SER A 220 -11.05 -18.10 6.23
CA SER A 220 -12.49 -18.34 5.99
C SER A 220 -12.97 -17.93 4.58
N GLY A 221 -12.10 -17.40 3.73
CA GLY A 221 -12.45 -16.96 2.37
C GLY A 221 -13.21 -15.64 2.29
N ARG A 222 -13.35 -14.88 3.38
CA ARG A 222 -14.07 -13.58 3.40
C ARG A 222 -13.46 -12.52 2.49
N HIS A 223 -12.19 -12.67 2.13
CA HIS A 223 -11.45 -11.80 1.22
C HIS A 223 -11.81 -12.00 -0.26
N LEU A 224 -12.43 -13.13 -0.64
CA LEU A 224 -12.65 -13.52 -2.05
C LEU A 224 -13.47 -12.49 -2.82
N GLY A 225 -14.61 -12.09 -2.28
CA GLY A 225 -15.46 -11.08 -2.95
C GLY A 225 -14.79 -9.72 -3.10
N HIS A 226 -13.79 -9.39 -2.24
CA HIS A 226 -12.95 -8.21 -2.43
C HIS A 226 -11.98 -8.39 -3.60
N LEU A 227 -11.29 -9.52 -3.67
CA LEU A 227 -10.35 -9.82 -4.76
C LEU A 227 -11.04 -9.90 -6.12
N GLU A 228 -12.22 -10.47 -6.20
CA GLU A 228 -13.01 -10.52 -7.44
C GLU A 228 -13.25 -9.11 -8.00
N ARG A 229 -13.74 -8.20 -7.16
CA ARG A 229 -13.95 -6.80 -7.57
C ARG A 229 -12.66 -6.07 -7.97
N GLU A 230 -11.57 -6.29 -7.26
CA GLU A 230 -10.26 -5.69 -7.57
C GLU A 230 -9.71 -6.21 -8.91
N ILE A 231 -9.89 -7.50 -9.22
CA ILE A 231 -9.46 -8.10 -10.49
C ILE A 231 -10.30 -7.57 -11.66
N GLU A 232 -11.62 -7.47 -11.48
CA GLU A 232 -12.49 -6.87 -12.49
C GLU A 232 -12.13 -5.41 -12.76
N ALA A 233 -11.87 -4.63 -11.71
CA ALA A 233 -11.43 -3.25 -11.83
C ALA A 233 -10.06 -3.13 -12.54
N TYR A 234 -9.12 -4.03 -12.24
CA TYR A 234 -7.81 -4.09 -12.91
C TYR A 234 -7.95 -4.41 -14.40
N ALA A 235 -8.78 -5.37 -14.77
CA ALA A 235 -9.04 -5.74 -16.16
C ALA A 235 -9.66 -4.58 -16.94
N GLY A 236 -10.65 -3.91 -16.37
CA GLY A 236 -11.29 -2.73 -16.96
C GLY A 236 -10.31 -1.57 -17.17
N TRP A 237 -9.38 -1.37 -16.25
CA TRP A 237 -8.39 -0.31 -16.34
C TRP A 237 -7.34 -0.57 -17.42
N ASN A 238 -6.80 -1.78 -17.51
CA ASN A 238 -5.83 -2.17 -18.55
C ASN A 238 -6.43 -2.06 -19.96
N SER A 239 -7.71 -2.40 -20.12
CA SER A 239 -8.40 -2.25 -21.40
C SER A 239 -8.61 -0.80 -21.84
N SER A 240 -8.59 0.16 -20.91
CA SER A 240 -8.72 1.60 -21.20
C SER A 240 -7.45 2.27 -21.73
N GLY A 241 -6.33 1.54 -21.86
CA GLY A 241 -5.05 2.04 -22.38
C GLY A 241 -4.30 2.99 -21.43
N LYS A 242 -4.75 3.13 -20.18
CA LYS A 242 -4.07 3.94 -19.16
C LYS A 242 -2.91 3.14 -18.58
N SER A 243 -1.68 3.47 -18.97
CA SER A 243 -0.49 2.80 -18.44
C SER A 243 -0.25 3.12 -16.96
N ALA A 244 0.30 2.14 -16.21
CA ALA A 244 0.61 2.24 -14.78
C ALA A 244 1.83 3.12 -14.44
N GLN A 245 2.38 3.86 -15.40
CA GLN A 245 3.63 4.60 -15.26
C GLN A 245 3.43 6.10 -15.47
N ALA A 246 2.73 6.77 -14.55
CA ALA A 246 2.86 8.22 -14.43
C ALA A 246 4.01 8.53 -13.44
N SER A 247 4.93 9.39 -13.86
CA SER A 247 6.01 9.87 -12.98
C SER A 247 5.43 10.63 -11.78
N PRO A 248 5.91 10.41 -10.55
CA PRO A 248 5.38 11.07 -9.36
C PRO A 248 5.62 12.57 -9.43
N SER A 249 4.54 13.35 -9.37
CA SER A 249 4.60 14.80 -9.12
C SER A 249 4.53 15.07 -7.61
N CYS A 250 5.39 15.95 -7.10
CA CYS A 250 5.21 16.49 -5.74
C CYS A 250 3.94 17.34 -5.71
N PRO A 251 3.14 17.33 -4.62
CA PRO A 251 1.99 18.22 -4.50
C PRO A 251 2.45 19.67 -4.62
N ALA A 252 1.69 20.47 -5.39
CA ALA A 252 1.85 21.92 -5.39
C ALA A 252 1.37 22.50 -4.05
N GLU A 253 1.93 23.63 -3.61
CA GLU A 253 1.55 24.35 -2.39
C GLU A 253 0.06 24.70 -2.34
#